data_ffcbe0ac51c745b003f69ae0319f5de1
#
_entry.id   ffcbe0ac51c745b003f69ae0319f5de1
#
_cell.length_a   1.000
_cell.length_b   1.000
_cell.length_c   1.000
_cell.angle_alpha   90.00
_cell.angle_beta   90.00
_cell.angle_gamma   90.00
#
_symmetry.space_group_name_H-M   'P 1'
#
loop_
_entity.id
_entity.type
_entity.pdbx_description
1 polymer ?
#
loop_
_entity_poly.entity_id
_entity_poly.type
_entity_poly.pdbx_seq_one_letter_code
_entity_poly.pdbx_strand_id
1 'polypeptide(L)'
;EINIYNIPIDPLKIKKIRLIACGTAYHSCLMAKYWIEELTSIDVEADIASEFRYRKVKLNKDDLYIFVSQSGETADTYAALEKCKKSGVKTCGVVNVVESSIARLSDFVLPIHAGPEIGVASTKAFIGQMLVLFLLILKISKDRNDIDQKEFKKIIEDVKKIPNLIKLTLTKQNEIQEIARDFIDAKGTMYLGRGYSYPIAMEGALKLKELSYI
;
A
#
# COMPACT_ATOMS: atom_id res chain seq x y z
N GLU A 1 13.99 -16.56 6.20
CA GLU A 1 12.62 -16.76 6.73
C GLU A 1 11.86 -15.45 6.57
N ILE A 2 10.72 -15.49 5.90
CA ILE A 2 9.79 -14.36 5.92
C ILE A 2 9.01 -14.49 7.22
N ASN A 3 9.38 -13.74 8.25
CA ASN A 3 8.62 -13.63 9.48
C ASN A 3 7.39 -12.76 9.22
N ILE A 4 6.29 -13.42 8.92
CA ILE A 4 4.99 -12.75 8.86
C ILE A 4 4.50 -12.64 10.31
N TYR A 5 4.46 -11.42 10.82
CA TYR A 5 4.10 -11.09 12.20
C TYR A 5 2.80 -11.76 12.66
N ASN A 6 2.72 -12.11 13.94
CA ASN A 6 1.43 -12.45 14.56
C ASN A 6 0.55 -11.20 14.54
N ILE A 7 -0.48 -11.23 13.70
CA ILE A 7 -1.48 -10.17 13.64
C ILE A 7 -2.38 -10.33 14.86
N PRO A 8 -2.57 -9.31 15.71
CA PRO A 8 -3.39 -9.42 16.92
C PRO A 8 -4.90 -9.37 16.61
N ILE A 9 -5.30 -9.99 15.51
CA ILE A 9 -6.67 -10.07 15.01
C ILE A 9 -6.89 -11.48 14.50
N ASP A 10 -8.04 -12.04 14.80
CA ASP A 10 -8.47 -13.30 14.22
C ASP A 10 -8.90 -13.11 12.76
N PRO A 11 -8.15 -13.61 11.76
CA PRO A 11 -8.46 -13.38 10.35
C PRO A 11 -9.83 -13.94 9.94
N LEU A 12 -10.34 -14.96 10.63
CA LEU A 12 -11.65 -15.56 10.35
C LEU A 12 -12.82 -14.62 10.70
N LYS A 13 -12.59 -13.63 11.56
CA LYS A 13 -13.62 -12.66 11.98
C LYS A 13 -13.65 -11.40 11.13
N ILE A 14 -12.66 -11.19 10.26
CA ILE A 14 -12.61 -10.00 9.40
C ILE A 14 -13.67 -10.14 8.32
N LYS A 15 -14.64 -9.22 8.29
CA LYS A 15 -15.69 -9.17 7.26
C LYS A 15 -15.30 -8.27 6.09
N LYS A 16 -14.60 -7.17 6.36
CA LYS A 16 -14.15 -6.21 5.37
C LYS A 16 -12.80 -5.64 5.74
N ILE A 17 -11.96 -5.38 4.76
CA ILE A 17 -10.73 -4.60 4.91
C ILE A 17 -10.94 -3.22 4.30
N ARG A 18 -10.61 -2.17 5.06
CA ARG A 18 -10.63 -0.78 4.59
C ARG A 18 -9.21 -0.23 4.57
N LEU A 19 -8.76 0.13 3.38
CA LEU A 19 -7.44 0.69 3.13
C LEU A 19 -7.57 2.21 2.99
N ILE A 20 -6.84 2.97 3.82
CA ILE A 20 -7.03 4.43 3.91
C ILE A 20 -5.67 5.11 3.83
N ALA A 21 -5.49 5.99 2.85
CA ALA A 21 -4.23 6.70 2.61
C ALA A 21 -4.41 7.92 1.70
N CYS A 22 -3.33 8.67 1.47
CA CYS A 22 -3.25 9.76 0.49
C CYS A 22 -2.11 9.54 -0.50
N GLY A 23 -2.22 10.09 -1.71
CA GLY A 23 -1.16 10.14 -2.72
C GLY A 23 -0.60 8.76 -3.08
N THR A 24 0.72 8.63 -3.13
CA THR A 24 1.44 7.38 -3.41
C THR A 24 0.99 6.21 -2.53
N ALA A 25 0.77 6.46 -1.23
CA ALA A 25 0.29 5.44 -0.31
C ALA A 25 -1.15 4.98 -0.65
N TYR A 26 -2.00 5.86 -1.18
CA TYR A 26 -3.31 5.47 -1.68
C TYR A 26 -3.21 4.57 -2.93
N HIS A 27 -2.25 4.83 -3.83
CA HIS A 27 -2.01 3.95 -4.98
C HIS A 27 -1.53 2.55 -4.55
N SER A 28 -0.73 2.46 -3.49
CA SER A 28 -0.38 1.15 -2.90
C SER A 28 -1.60 0.43 -2.32
N CYS A 29 -2.55 1.17 -1.72
CA CYS A 29 -3.83 0.63 -1.26
C CYS A 29 -4.71 0.12 -2.42
N LEU A 30 -4.74 0.83 -3.55
CA LEU A 30 -5.46 0.38 -4.75
C LEU A 30 -4.86 -0.93 -5.30
N MET A 31 -3.53 -1.08 -5.28
CA MET A 31 -2.88 -2.33 -5.65
C MET A 31 -3.28 -3.45 -4.70
N ALA A 32 -3.22 -3.20 -3.38
CA ALA A 32 -3.59 -4.15 -2.35
C ALA A 32 -5.06 -4.59 -2.45
N LYS A 33 -5.96 -3.69 -2.89
CA LYS A 33 -7.36 -4.01 -3.13
C LYS A 33 -7.50 -5.18 -4.13
N TYR A 34 -6.81 -5.14 -5.27
CA TYR A 34 -6.84 -6.24 -6.23
C TYR A 34 -6.35 -7.55 -5.62
N TRP A 35 -5.28 -7.53 -4.82
CA TRP A 35 -4.77 -8.74 -4.17
C TRP A 35 -5.73 -9.31 -3.13
N ILE A 36 -6.46 -8.45 -2.39
CA ILE A 36 -7.48 -8.90 -1.44
C ILE A 36 -8.62 -9.59 -2.19
N GLU A 37 -9.11 -8.98 -3.27
CA GLU A 37 -10.17 -9.52 -4.12
C GLU A 37 -9.78 -10.86 -4.77
N GLU A 38 -8.49 -11.04 -5.11
CA GLU A 38 -7.99 -12.26 -5.76
C GLU A 38 -7.65 -13.38 -4.78
N LEU A 39 -7.04 -13.05 -3.64
CA LEU A 39 -6.46 -14.03 -2.72
C LEU A 39 -7.32 -14.32 -1.50
N THR A 40 -8.43 -13.59 -1.32
CA THR A 40 -9.30 -13.77 -0.14
C THR A 40 -10.78 -13.68 -0.51
N SER A 41 -11.63 -14.18 0.39
CA SER A 41 -13.08 -13.99 0.32
C SER A 41 -13.57 -12.76 1.10
N ILE A 42 -12.67 -11.81 1.41
CA ILE A 42 -12.98 -10.62 2.22
C ILE A 42 -13.34 -9.44 1.31
N ASP A 43 -14.44 -8.76 1.64
CA ASP A 43 -14.76 -7.48 1.00
C ASP A 43 -13.67 -6.43 1.25
N VAL A 44 -13.39 -5.59 0.26
CA VAL A 44 -12.39 -4.53 0.40
C VAL A 44 -12.84 -3.19 -0.16
N GLU A 45 -12.48 -2.13 0.55
CA GLU A 45 -12.59 -0.75 0.10
C GLU A 45 -11.25 -0.02 0.24
N ALA A 46 -10.91 0.81 -0.75
CA ALA A 46 -9.80 1.75 -0.66
C ALA A 46 -10.34 3.17 -0.71
N ASP A 47 -10.01 3.97 0.31
CA ASP A 47 -10.49 5.33 0.49
C ASP A 47 -9.34 6.33 0.55
N ILE A 48 -9.53 7.51 -0.07
CA ILE A 48 -8.61 8.63 0.12
C ILE A 48 -8.86 9.22 1.51
N ALA A 49 -7.80 9.35 2.31
CA ALA A 49 -7.92 9.77 3.70
C ALA A 49 -8.49 11.19 3.86
N SER A 50 -8.18 12.11 2.95
CA SER A 50 -8.74 13.47 2.91
C SER A 50 -10.26 13.48 2.74
N GLU A 51 -10.82 12.52 2.02
CA GLU A 51 -12.26 12.36 1.88
C GLU A 51 -12.87 11.58 3.06
N PHE A 52 -12.22 10.49 3.47
CA PHE A 52 -12.68 9.62 4.54
C PHE A 52 -12.89 10.37 5.87
N ARG A 53 -11.98 11.30 6.20
CA ARG A 53 -12.04 12.06 7.47
C ARG A 53 -13.32 12.91 7.59
N TYR A 54 -13.83 13.46 6.49
CA TYR A 54 -14.99 14.36 6.48
C TYR A 54 -16.32 13.63 6.20
N ARG A 55 -16.28 12.53 5.46
CA ARG A 55 -17.49 11.77 5.12
C ARG A 55 -18.11 11.12 6.35
N LYS A 56 -19.45 10.99 6.36
CA LYS A 56 -20.19 10.20 7.33
C LYS A 56 -20.12 8.71 6.93
N VAL A 57 -19.01 8.05 7.26
CA VAL A 57 -18.78 6.62 6.99
C VAL A 57 -19.34 5.78 8.14
N LYS A 58 -20.09 4.73 7.82
CA LYS A 58 -20.50 3.73 8.81
C LYS A 58 -19.30 2.83 9.13
N LEU A 59 -18.87 2.86 10.39
CA LEU A 59 -17.76 2.05 10.88
C LEU A 59 -18.31 0.77 11.53
N ASN A 60 -17.69 -0.38 11.22
CA ASN A 60 -18.07 -1.68 11.74
C ASN A 60 -16.91 -2.28 12.54
N LYS A 61 -17.17 -2.87 13.69
CA LYS A 61 -16.16 -3.48 14.58
C LYS A 61 -15.58 -4.78 14.03
N ASP A 62 -16.27 -5.41 13.11
CA ASP A 62 -15.81 -6.62 12.41
C ASP A 62 -14.91 -6.30 11.19
N ASP A 63 -14.73 -5.02 10.86
CA ASP A 63 -13.84 -4.59 9.78
C ASP A 63 -12.42 -4.30 10.32
N LEU A 64 -11.41 -4.53 9.48
CA LEU A 64 -10.03 -4.12 9.70
C LEU A 64 -9.74 -2.83 8.93
N TYR A 65 -9.32 -1.78 9.62
CA TYR A 65 -8.96 -0.49 9.04
C TYR A 65 -7.45 -0.36 8.98
N ILE A 66 -6.89 -0.24 7.77
CA ILE A 66 -5.44 -0.17 7.52
C ILE A 66 -5.11 1.23 7.02
N PHE A 67 -4.24 1.92 7.73
CA PHE A 67 -3.77 3.28 7.43
C PHE A 67 -2.34 3.22 6.93
N VAL A 68 -2.11 3.67 5.69
CA VAL A 68 -0.80 3.61 5.06
C VAL A 68 -0.20 5.00 4.95
N SER A 69 1.02 5.16 5.43
CA SER A 69 1.77 6.43 5.35
C SER A 69 3.27 6.16 5.42
N GLN A 70 4.05 6.79 4.55
CA GLN A 70 5.51 6.69 4.63
C GLN A 70 6.04 7.33 5.92
N SER A 71 5.72 8.60 6.16
CA SER A 71 6.18 9.35 7.33
C SER A 71 5.45 8.96 8.63
N GLY A 72 4.22 8.44 8.50
CA GLY A 72 3.31 8.24 9.63
C GLY A 72 2.79 9.55 10.27
N GLU A 73 3.00 10.69 9.59
CA GLU A 73 2.59 12.04 10.05
C GLU A 73 1.63 12.73 9.06
N THR A 74 1.12 12.02 8.06
CA THR A 74 0.16 12.57 7.09
C THR A 74 -1.11 13.01 7.80
N ALA A 75 -1.38 14.30 7.85
CA ALA A 75 -2.45 14.90 8.66
C ALA A 75 -3.84 14.30 8.39
N ASP A 76 -4.20 14.10 7.10
CA ASP A 76 -5.49 13.51 6.74
C ASP A 76 -5.59 12.04 7.16
N THR A 77 -4.51 11.27 6.98
CA THR A 77 -4.46 9.85 7.38
C THR A 77 -4.53 9.71 8.90
N TYR A 78 -3.85 10.59 9.64
CA TYR A 78 -3.93 10.64 11.10
C TYR A 78 -5.34 10.97 11.58
N ALA A 79 -5.98 12.00 11.02
CA ALA A 79 -7.35 12.39 11.39
C ALA A 79 -8.38 11.30 11.05
N ALA A 80 -8.20 10.58 9.94
CA ALA A 80 -9.02 9.42 9.59
C ALA A 80 -8.84 8.27 10.60
N LEU A 81 -7.60 7.99 11.01
CA LEU A 81 -7.28 7.01 12.05
C LEU A 81 -7.90 7.40 13.40
N GLU A 82 -7.76 8.66 13.83
CA GLU A 82 -8.34 9.16 15.08
C GLU A 82 -9.86 8.97 15.12
N LYS A 83 -10.55 9.25 14.00
CA LYS A 83 -11.98 9.00 13.84
C LYS A 83 -12.34 7.52 14.05
N CYS A 84 -11.56 6.61 13.49
CA CYS A 84 -11.74 5.16 13.67
C CYS A 84 -11.48 4.73 15.12
N LYS A 85 -10.42 5.23 15.74
CA LYS A 85 -10.10 4.94 17.15
C LYS A 85 -11.21 5.39 18.10
N LYS A 86 -11.79 6.59 17.92
CA LYS A 86 -12.93 7.09 18.69
C LYS A 86 -14.16 6.18 18.57
N SER A 87 -14.28 5.43 17.48
CA SER A 87 -15.39 4.48 17.25
C SER A 87 -15.09 3.07 17.76
N GLY A 88 -13.90 2.81 18.29
CA GLY A 88 -13.50 1.52 18.87
C GLY A 88 -13.36 0.38 17.86
N VAL A 89 -13.06 0.70 16.58
CA VAL A 89 -12.78 -0.31 15.55
C VAL A 89 -11.30 -0.67 15.54
N LYS A 90 -10.96 -1.83 14.96
CA LYS A 90 -9.58 -2.32 14.87
C LYS A 90 -8.78 -1.61 13.79
N THR A 91 -7.59 -1.13 14.14
CA THR A 91 -6.75 -0.31 13.28
C THR A 91 -5.33 -0.87 13.15
N CYS A 92 -4.80 -0.82 11.94
CA CYS A 92 -3.42 -1.18 11.59
C CYS A 92 -2.73 0.03 10.95
N GLY A 93 -1.54 0.40 11.41
CA GLY A 93 -0.66 1.35 10.75
C GLY A 93 0.39 0.63 9.89
N VAL A 94 0.48 0.96 8.60
CA VAL A 94 1.59 0.54 7.72
C VAL A 94 2.45 1.77 7.49
N VAL A 95 3.58 1.85 8.21
CA VAL A 95 4.40 3.07 8.25
C VAL A 95 5.90 2.75 8.15
N ASN A 96 6.67 3.71 7.65
CA ASN A 96 8.12 3.58 7.62
C ASN A 96 8.79 4.11 8.90
N VAL A 97 8.16 5.09 9.57
CA VAL A 97 8.63 5.67 10.85
C VAL A 97 7.77 5.11 11.98
N VAL A 98 8.32 4.15 12.72
CA VAL A 98 7.57 3.41 13.76
C VAL A 98 7.31 4.23 15.02
N GLU A 99 8.02 5.34 15.22
CA GLU A 99 7.79 6.30 16.32
C GLU A 99 6.78 7.41 15.95
N SER A 100 6.18 7.33 14.78
CA SER A 100 5.25 8.34 14.26
C SER A 100 3.90 8.36 14.98
N SER A 101 3.15 9.45 14.77
CA SER A 101 1.82 9.64 15.36
C SER A 101 0.82 8.58 14.93
N ILE A 102 0.83 8.18 13.65
CA ILE A 102 -0.01 7.08 13.14
C ILE A 102 0.37 5.75 13.80
N ALA A 103 1.69 5.47 13.93
CA ALA A 103 2.15 4.26 14.59
C ALA A 103 1.66 4.18 16.05
N ARG A 104 1.87 5.25 16.82
CA ARG A 104 1.47 5.31 18.24
C ARG A 104 -0.03 5.17 18.47
N LEU A 105 -0.84 5.66 17.53
CA LEU A 105 -2.31 5.64 17.66
C LEU A 105 -2.95 4.33 17.19
N SER A 106 -2.29 3.59 16.29
CA SER A 106 -2.79 2.33 15.75
C SER A 106 -2.79 1.21 16.81
N ASP A 107 -3.69 0.24 16.69
CA ASP A 107 -3.72 -0.94 17.58
C ASP A 107 -2.50 -1.84 17.35
N PHE A 108 -2.00 -1.90 16.11
CA PHE A 108 -0.75 -2.56 15.76
C PHE A 108 -0.13 -1.91 14.51
N VAL A 109 1.15 -2.16 14.32
CA VAL A 109 1.96 -1.51 13.28
C VAL A 109 2.71 -2.56 12.47
N LEU A 110 2.73 -2.37 11.17
CA LEU A 110 3.54 -3.10 10.23
C LEU A 110 4.58 -2.14 9.63
N PRO A 111 5.87 -2.28 9.99
CA PRO A 111 6.91 -1.39 9.50
C PRO A 111 7.29 -1.69 8.05
N ILE A 112 7.50 -0.63 7.26
CA ILE A 112 7.87 -0.74 5.84
C ILE A 112 9.36 -1.08 5.66
N HIS A 113 10.22 -0.62 6.58
CA HIS A 113 11.68 -0.81 6.55
C HIS A 113 12.38 -0.28 5.28
N ALA A 114 11.85 0.78 4.67
CA ALA A 114 12.45 1.39 3.48
C ALA A 114 13.67 2.28 3.79
N GLY A 115 13.99 2.50 5.07
CA GLY A 115 14.98 3.48 5.50
C GLY A 115 14.55 4.92 5.21
N PRO A 116 15.42 5.92 5.41
CA PRO A 116 15.09 7.32 5.17
C PRO A 116 14.85 7.58 3.68
N GLU A 117 13.80 8.30 3.35
CA GLU A 117 13.47 8.77 2.00
C GLU A 117 13.78 10.27 1.94
N ILE A 118 14.77 10.65 1.11
CA ILE A 118 15.31 12.01 1.05
C ILE A 118 14.66 12.80 -0.08
N GLY A 119 14.25 12.12 -1.17
CA GLY A 119 13.60 12.75 -2.32
C GLY A 119 12.20 13.24 -1.99
N VAL A 120 11.74 14.28 -2.72
CA VAL A 120 10.36 14.78 -2.62
C VAL A 120 9.36 13.72 -3.07
N ALA A 121 9.62 13.09 -4.22
CA ALA A 121 8.79 12.03 -4.76
C ALA A 121 9.07 10.69 -4.07
N SER A 122 8.05 10.07 -3.50
CA SER A 122 8.15 8.74 -2.90
C SER A 122 8.43 7.69 -3.98
N THR A 123 9.41 6.82 -3.76
CA THR A 123 9.81 5.76 -4.70
C THR A 123 9.92 4.41 -4.00
N LYS A 124 11.01 4.16 -3.26
CA LYS A 124 11.25 2.89 -2.56
C LYS A 124 10.20 2.59 -1.50
N ALA A 125 9.65 3.62 -0.85
CA ALA A 125 8.59 3.44 0.14
C ALA A 125 7.31 2.89 -0.49
N PHE A 126 6.97 3.29 -1.74
CA PHE A 126 5.83 2.73 -2.47
C PHE A 126 5.96 1.20 -2.66
N ILE A 127 7.14 0.74 -3.10
CA ILE A 127 7.41 -0.70 -3.25
C ILE A 127 7.35 -1.40 -1.90
N GLY A 128 7.93 -0.80 -0.85
CA GLY A 128 7.87 -1.32 0.50
C GLY A 128 6.45 -1.42 1.04
N GLN A 129 5.61 -0.41 0.83
CA GLN A 129 4.19 -0.42 1.18
C GLN A 129 3.45 -1.56 0.49
N MET A 130 3.63 -1.69 -0.83
CA MET A 130 3.03 -2.79 -1.59
C MET A 130 3.47 -4.16 -1.04
N LEU A 131 4.76 -4.34 -0.77
CA LEU A 131 5.27 -5.61 -0.25
C LEU A 131 4.69 -5.95 1.12
N VAL A 132 4.65 -4.98 2.05
CA VAL A 132 4.09 -5.19 3.40
C VAL A 132 2.59 -5.52 3.32
N LEU A 133 1.82 -4.79 2.51
CA LEU A 133 0.40 -5.06 2.28
C LEU A 133 0.20 -6.45 1.65
N PHE A 134 1.00 -6.81 0.65
CA PHE A 134 0.93 -8.13 0.01
C PHE A 134 1.20 -9.26 1.00
N LEU A 135 2.24 -9.16 1.83
CA LEU A 135 2.59 -10.16 2.85
C LEU A 135 1.49 -10.28 3.91
N LEU A 136 0.88 -9.15 4.33
CA LEU A 136 -0.27 -9.15 5.24
C LEU A 136 -1.45 -9.91 4.63
N ILE A 137 -1.79 -9.61 3.38
CA ILE A 137 -2.89 -10.26 2.66
C ILE A 137 -2.63 -11.75 2.51
N LEU A 138 -1.42 -12.12 2.11
CA LEU A 138 -1.01 -13.52 1.96
C LEU A 138 -1.10 -14.30 3.29
N LYS A 139 -0.74 -13.65 4.41
CA LYS A 139 -0.90 -14.22 5.76
C LYS A 139 -2.38 -14.43 6.10
N ILE A 140 -3.22 -13.43 5.88
CA ILE A 140 -4.66 -13.50 6.12
C ILE A 140 -5.28 -14.62 5.27
N SER A 141 -4.98 -14.66 3.98
CA SER A 141 -5.46 -15.68 3.04
C SER A 141 -5.09 -17.11 3.47
N LYS A 142 -3.82 -17.30 3.89
CA LYS A 142 -3.37 -18.58 4.42
C LYS A 142 -4.10 -18.98 5.71
N ASP A 143 -4.25 -18.07 6.66
CA ASP A 143 -4.88 -18.36 7.95
C ASP A 143 -6.38 -18.63 7.82
N ARG A 144 -7.01 -18.10 6.77
CA ARG A 144 -8.41 -18.37 6.40
C ARG A 144 -8.59 -19.63 5.57
N ASN A 145 -7.51 -20.24 5.08
CA ASN A 145 -7.51 -21.31 4.09
C ASN A 145 -8.15 -20.89 2.74
N ASP A 146 -8.07 -19.61 2.38
CA ASP A 146 -8.53 -19.11 1.07
C ASP A 146 -7.55 -19.54 -0.05
N ILE A 147 -6.28 -19.82 0.27
CA ILE A 147 -5.26 -20.41 -0.62
C ILE A 147 -4.67 -21.69 -0.02
N ASP A 148 -4.29 -22.64 -0.86
CA ASP A 148 -3.67 -23.88 -0.41
C ASP A 148 -2.16 -23.70 -0.09
N GLN A 149 -1.58 -24.69 0.58
CA GLN A 149 -0.18 -24.65 1.01
C GLN A 149 0.82 -24.68 -0.16
N LYS A 150 0.45 -25.25 -1.30
CA LYS A 150 1.30 -25.33 -2.50
C LYS A 150 1.36 -23.96 -3.17
N GLU A 151 0.22 -23.33 -3.34
CA GLU A 151 0.08 -21.98 -3.89
C GLU A 151 0.81 -20.96 -2.99
N PHE A 152 0.58 -21.00 -1.68
CA PHE A 152 1.30 -20.15 -0.71
C PHE A 152 2.81 -20.26 -0.87
N LYS A 153 3.36 -21.49 -0.93
CA LYS A 153 4.81 -21.70 -1.11
C LYS A 153 5.33 -21.11 -2.42
N LYS A 154 4.57 -21.33 -3.52
CA LYS A 154 4.91 -20.78 -4.85
C LYS A 154 4.99 -19.26 -4.81
N ILE A 155 3.99 -18.59 -4.24
CA ILE A 155 3.95 -17.13 -4.12
C ILE A 155 5.15 -16.62 -3.30
N ILE A 156 5.48 -17.27 -2.18
CA ILE A 156 6.65 -16.91 -1.36
C ILE A 156 7.96 -17.03 -2.16
N GLU A 157 8.13 -18.07 -2.96
CA GLU A 157 9.32 -18.22 -3.82
C GLU A 157 9.40 -17.12 -4.90
N ASP A 158 8.26 -16.69 -5.44
CA ASP A 158 8.22 -15.59 -6.40
C ASP A 158 8.53 -14.24 -5.74
N VAL A 159 8.04 -13.98 -4.52
CA VAL A 159 8.38 -12.78 -3.73
C VAL A 159 9.90 -12.68 -3.48
N LYS A 160 10.58 -13.80 -3.21
CA LYS A 160 12.05 -13.82 -3.01
C LYS A 160 12.83 -13.39 -4.25
N LYS A 161 12.25 -13.44 -5.45
CA LYS A 161 12.90 -13.01 -6.71
C LYS A 161 12.86 -11.50 -6.91
N ILE A 162 11.94 -10.78 -6.23
CA ILE A 162 11.70 -9.33 -6.41
C ILE A 162 12.98 -8.49 -6.30
N PRO A 163 13.89 -8.69 -5.31
CA PRO A 163 15.11 -7.89 -5.22
C PRO A 163 16.00 -8.00 -6.48
N ASN A 164 16.09 -9.19 -7.07
CA ASN A 164 16.88 -9.40 -8.29
C ASN A 164 16.19 -8.78 -9.51
N LEU A 165 14.87 -8.83 -9.60
CA LEU A 165 14.11 -8.18 -10.66
C LEU A 165 14.26 -6.66 -10.59
N ILE A 166 14.23 -6.07 -9.39
CA ILE A 166 14.50 -4.63 -9.19
C ILE A 166 15.91 -4.28 -9.66
N LYS A 167 16.93 -5.05 -9.26
CA LYS A 167 18.31 -4.82 -9.74
C LYS A 167 18.39 -4.84 -11.26
N LEU A 168 17.75 -5.82 -11.90
CA LEU A 168 17.71 -5.92 -13.37
C LEU A 168 17.00 -4.73 -14.00
N THR A 169 15.89 -4.26 -13.42
CA THR A 169 15.16 -3.09 -13.91
C THR A 169 16.04 -1.83 -13.84
N LEU A 170 16.80 -1.65 -12.76
CA LEU A 170 17.70 -0.51 -12.59
C LEU A 170 18.84 -0.46 -13.62
N THR A 171 19.21 -1.59 -14.26
CA THR A 171 20.19 -1.56 -15.35
C THR A 171 19.67 -0.89 -16.63
N LYS A 172 18.34 -0.67 -16.73
CA LYS A 172 17.70 -0.03 -17.88
C LYS A 172 17.72 1.50 -17.83
N GLN A 173 18.47 2.09 -16.90
CA GLN A 173 18.50 3.54 -16.69
C GLN A 173 18.82 4.32 -17.98
N ASN A 174 19.83 3.89 -18.75
CA ASN A 174 20.24 4.58 -19.99
C ASN A 174 19.15 4.54 -21.07
N GLU A 175 18.50 3.38 -21.26
CA GLU A 175 17.39 3.24 -22.20
C GLU A 175 16.22 4.16 -21.83
N ILE A 176 15.88 4.24 -20.53
CA ILE A 176 14.82 5.12 -20.03
C ILE A 176 15.20 6.60 -20.21
N GLN A 177 16.46 6.95 -20.00
CA GLN A 177 16.95 8.31 -20.20
C GLN A 177 16.86 8.76 -21.67
N GLU A 178 17.14 7.85 -22.62
CA GLU A 178 16.99 8.15 -24.05
C GLU A 178 15.53 8.39 -24.42
N ILE A 179 14.62 7.52 -23.96
CA ILE A 179 13.17 7.71 -24.16
C ILE A 179 12.69 9.03 -23.53
N ALA A 180 13.19 9.38 -22.34
CA ALA A 180 12.78 10.61 -21.66
C ALA A 180 13.13 11.89 -22.44
N ARG A 181 14.16 11.84 -23.31
CA ARG A 181 14.51 12.99 -24.16
C ARG A 181 13.42 13.35 -25.17
N ASP A 182 12.63 12.38 -25.62
CA ASP A 182 11.51 12.59 -26.54
C ASP A 182 10.37 13.37 -25.90
N PHE A 183 10.37 13.47 -24.55
CA PHE A 183 9.35 14.18 -23.78
C PHE A 183 9.77 15.58 -23.31
N ILE A 184 10.96 16.08 -23.64
CA ILE A 184 11.47 17.38 -23.15
C ILE A 184 10.52 18.53 -23.50
N ASP A 185 9.94 18.53 -24.71
CA ASP A 185 9.02 19.55 -25.19
C ASP A 185 7.52 19.19 -25.01
N ALA A 186 7.22 18.08 -24.34
CA ALA A 186 5.86 17.62 -24.14
C ALA A 186 5.07 18.59 -23.26
N LYS A 187 3.86 18.96 -23.69
CA LYS A 187 2.93 19.83 -22.95
C LYS A 187 1.99 19.05 -22.02
N GLY A 188 1.96 17.75 -22.15
CA GLY A 188 1.16 16.84 -21.34
C GLY A 188 1.46 15.40 -21.68
N THR A 189 1.21 14.51 -20.73
CA THR A 189 1.46 13.07 -20.87
C THR A 189 0.25 12.29 -20.34
N MET A 190 -0.10 11.23 -21.05
CA MET A 190 -1.18 10.34 -20.65
C MET A 190 -0.61 8.99 -20.18
N TYR A 191 -1.01 8.56 -18.99
CA TYR A 191 -0.71 7.25 -18.46
C TYR A 191 -1.92 6.33 -18.56
N LEU A 192 -1.77 5.18 -19.17
CA LEU A 192 -2.85 4.22 -19.38
C LEU A 192 -2.54 2.91 -18.67
N GLY A 193 -3.55 2.34 -18.00
CA GLY A 193 -3.43 1.06 -17.31
C GLY A 193 -4.80 0.44 -17.03
N ARG A 194 -4.84 -0.90 -16.96
CA ARG A 194 -6.02 -1.69 -16.61
C ARG A 194 -5.62 -2.80 -15.64
N GLY A 195 -6.53 -3.21 -14.74
CA GLY A 195 -6.24 -4.19 -13.70
C GLY A 195 -5.09 -3.68 -12.81
N TYR A 196 -4.10 -4.50 -12.54
CA TYR A 196 -2.92 -4.13 -11.76
C TYR A 196 -2.13 -2.94 -12.33
N SER A 197 -2.17 -2.73 -13.66
CA SER A 197 -1.50 -1.60 -14.28
C SER A 197 -2.20 -0.26 -14.05
N TYR A 198 -3.47 -0.23 -13.61
CA TYR A 198 -4.20 1.01 -13.34
C TYR A 198 -3.61 1.80 -12.15
N PRO A 199 -3.41 1.23 -10.95
CA PRO A 199 -2.74 1.94 -9.86
C PRO A 199 -1.29 2.34 -10.20
N ILE A 200 -0.59 1.55 -11.00
CA ILE A 200 0.78 1.86 -11.46
C ILE A 200 0.78 3.05 -12.41
N ALA A 201 -0.18 3.12 -13.34
CA ALA A 201 -0.35 4.27 -14.23
C ALA A 201 -0.67 5.55 -13.44
N MET A 202 -1.53 5.47 -12.42
CA MET A 202 -1.83 6.59 -11.52
C MET A 202 -0.59 7.05 -10.75
N GLU A 203 0.23 6.13 -10.26
CA GLU A 203 1.48 6.46 -9.54
C GLU A 203 2.49 7.09 -10.50
N GLY A 204 2.66 6.57 -11.71
CA GLY A 204 3.53 7.16 -12.74
C GLY A 204 3.11 8.59 -13.09
N ALA A 205 1.81 8.83 -13.29
CA ALA A 205 1.26 10.15 -13.55
C ALA A 205 1.51 11.12 -12.37
N LEU A 206 1.32 10.65 -11.13
CA LEU A 206 1.61 11.44 -9.93
C LEU A 206 3.10 11.80 -9.85
N LYS A 207 4.01 10.85 -10.09
CA LYS A 207 5.46 11.10 -10.04
C LYS A 207 5.89 12.11 -11.08
N LEU A 208 5.41 12.00 -12.32
CA LEU A 208 5.75 12.97 -13.36
C LEU A 208 5.20 14.35 -13.02
N LYS A 209 3.95 14.45 -12.56
CA LYS A 209 3.33 15.72 -12.14
C LYS A 209 4.09 16.38 -10.99
N GLU A 210 4.52 15.64 -9.97
CA GLU A 210 5.25 16.17 -8.82
C GLU A 210 6.63 16.73 -9.19
N LEU A 211 7.29 16.16 -10.20
CA LEU A 211 8.66 16.50 -10.57
C LEU A 211 8.76 17.50 -11.73
N SER A 212 7.84 17.46 -12.69
CA SER A 212 7.95 18.22 -13.93
C SER A 212 6.73 19.08 -14.27
N TYR A 213 5.61 18.91 -13.59
CA TYR A 213 4.34 19.58 -13.87
C TYR A 213 3.77 19.33 -15.29
N ILE A 214 4.12 18.18 -15.89
CA ILE A 214 3.59 17.74 -17.20
C ILE A 214 2.35 16.89 -17.02
#